data_4344d8126e2cb87de6e5c77f8098b5d4
#
_entry.id   4344d8126e2cb87de6e5c77f8098b5d4
#
_cell.length_a   1.000
_cell.length_b   1.000
_cell.length_c   1.000
_cell.angle_alpha   90.00
_cell.angle_beta   90.00
_cell.angle_gamma   90.00
#
_symmetry.space_group_name_H-M   'P 1'
#
loop_
_entity.id
_entity.type
_entity.pdbx_description
1 polymer ?
#
loop_
_entity_poly.entity_id
_entity_poly.type
_entity_poly.pdbx_seq_one_letter_code
_entity_poly.pdbx_strand_id
1 'polypeptide(L)'
;MNVLLLAAVLQTSIVSATADSYTAAHKEINKTGRPMIVLVGADWCPACVEMKNQVIPQVQRRGLLRKVAFAVVNLDRQKKLGRELTGGGPIPQVIMFRKTSDGWRRRKLIGGQSVQAVSTFIEEGIQLDRETKKSDPDKNAKPAPKPKKAA
;
A
#
# COMPACT_ATOMS: atom_id res chain seq x y z
N MET A 1 4.78 -30.20 -44.46
CA MET A 1 5.56 -29.52 -43.41
C MET A 1 4.66 -28.46 -42.81
N ASN A 2 4.03 -28.75 -41.64
CA ASN A 2 3.12 -27.83 -40.95
C ASN A 2 3.90 -27.08 -39.87
N VAL A 3 4.05 -25.79 -40.08
CA VAL A 3 4.63 -24.89 -39.08
C VAL A 3 3.48 -24.39 -38.20
N LEU A 4 3.34 -24.97 -37.00
CA LEU A 4 2.44 -24.51 -35.98
C LEU A 4 3.08 -23.28 -35.29
N LEU A 5 2.59 -22.08 -35.62
CA LEU A 5 2.89 -20.83 -34.91
C LEU A 5 2.19 -20.86 -33.57
N LEU A 6 2.95 -21.12 -32.50
CA LEU A 6 2.51 -20.91 -31.11
C LEU A 6 2.51 -19.41 -30.84
N ALA A 7 1.36 -18.78 -30.90
CA ALA A 7 1.17 -17.41 -30.39
C ALA A 7 1.12 -17.46 -28.85
N ALA A 8 2.21 -17.07 -28.21
CA ALA A 8 2.26 -16.85 -26.79
C ALA A 8 1.49 -15.56 -26.44
N VAL A 9 0.26 -15.70 -25.96
CA VAL A 9 -0.55 -14.60 -25.42
C VAL A 9 0.05 -14.21 -24.08
N LEU A 10 0.80 -13.10 -24.05
CA LEU A 10 1.18 -12.45 -22.80
C LEU A 10 -0.10 -11.89 -22.16
N GLN A 11 -0.65 -12.61 -21.20
CA GLN A 11 -1.71 -12.11 -20.35
C GLN A 11 -1.10 -11.10 -19.36
N THR A 12 -1.21 -9.82 -19.71
CA THR A 12 -0.98 -8.74 -18.75
C THR A 12 -2.10 -8.80 -17.71
N SER A 13 -1.81 -9.39 -16.55
CA SER A 13 -2.70 -9.38 -15.40
C SER A 13 -2.93 -7.95 -14.96
N ILE A 14 -4.05 -7.36 -15.35
CA ILE A 14 -4.55 -6.12 -14.79
C ILE A 14 -4.92 -6.46 -13.35
N VAL A 15 -4.11 -6.02 -12.40
CA VAL A 15 -4.44 -6.14 -10.97
C VAL A 15 -5.64 -5.25 -10.70
N SER A 16 -6.82 -5.83 -10.81
CA SER A 16 -8.06 -5.19 -10.36
C SER A 16 -7.92 -4.91 -8.87
N ALA A 17 -7.96 -3.64 -8.47
CA ALA A 17 -7.99 -3.22 -7.07
C ALA A 17 -9.34 -3.62 -6.47
N THR A 18 -9.46 -4.90 -6.08
CA THR A 18 -10.62 -5.46 -5.39
C THR A 18 -10.52 -5.27 -3.87
N ALA A 19 -11.59 -5.60 -3.15
CA ALA A 19 -11.65 -5.53 -1.69
C ALA A 19 -10.49 -6.25 -0.97
N ASP A 20 -9.85 -7.19 -1.65
CA ASP A 20 -8.74 -8.00 -1.12
C ASP A 20 -7.38 -7.31 -1.15
N SER A 21 -7.25 -6.15 -1.80
CA SER A 21 -5.96 -5.47 -1.95
C SER A 21 -5.35 -5.04 -0.61
N TYR A 22 -6.16 -4.61 0.36
CA TYR A 22 -5.69 -4.26 1.70
C TYR A 22 -5.17 -5.48 2.46
N THR A 23 -5.93 -6.57 2.46
CA THR A 23 -5.54 -7.83 3.12
C THR A 23 -4.26 -8.38 2.52
N ALA A 24 -4.12 -8.35 1.19
CA ALA A 24 -2.90 -8.77 0.50
C ALA A 24 -1.69 -7.90 0.87
N ALA A 25 -1.83 -6.58 0.85
CA ALA A 25 -0.77 -5.65 1.22
C ALA A 25 -0.40 -5.77 2.72
N HIS A 26 -1.38 -5.95 3.59
CA HIS A 26 -1.15 -6.19 5.02
C HIS A 26 -0.40 -7.51 5.27
N LYS A 27 -0.73 -8.56 4.54
CA LYS A 27 0.01 -9.82 4.58
C LYS A 27 1.44 -9.65 4.08
N GLU A 28 1.62 -8.88 3.02
CA GLU A 28 2.93 -8.60 2.44
C GLU A 28 3.85 -7.84 3.40
N ILE A 29 3.36 -6.78 4.07
CA ILE A 29 4.17 -6.03 5.05
C ILE A 29 4.59 -6.91 6.23
N ASN A 30 3.71 -7.82 6.68
CA ASN A 30 4.05 -8.76 7.75
C ASN A 30 5.10 -9.79 7.31
N LYS A 31 5.09 -10.21 6.04
CA LYS A 31 6.03 -11.17 5.49
C LYS A 31 7.38 -10.54 5.14
N THR A 32 7.38 -9.38 4.53
CA THR A 32 8.58 -8.76 3.94
C THR A 32 9.16 -7.63 4.79
N GLY A 33 8.37 -7.06 5.70
CA GLY A 33 8.73 -5.86 6.45
C GLY A 33 8.84 -4.59 5.62
N ARG A 34 8.45 -4.62 4.32
CA ARG A 34 8.41 -3.40 3.48
C ARG A 34 7.33 -2.44 3.96
N PRO A 35 7.50 -1.12 3.82
CA PRO A 35 6.43 -0.17 4.10
C PRO A 35 5.15 -0.48 3.31
N MET A 36 3.99 -0.18 3.86
CA MET A 36 2.70 -0.29 3.17
C MET A 36 2.11 1.10 2.95
N ILE A 37 1.63 1.35 1.73
CA ILE A 37 0.88 2.55 1.35
C ILE A 37 -0.57 2.17 1.10
N VAL A 38 -1.49 2.92 1.70
CA VAL A 38 -2.92 2.77 1.48
C VAL A 38 -3.52 4.08 0.99
N LEU A 39 -4.14 4.06 -0.18
CA LEU A 39 -5.02 5.15 -0.62
C LEU A 39 -6.44 4.86 -0.14
N VAL A 40 -6.97 5.74 0.70
CA VAL A 40 -8.37 5.66 1.16
C VAL A 40 -9.19 6.76 0.48
N GLY A 41 -10.29 6.38 -0.16
CA GLY A 41 -11.15 7.29 -0.87
C GLY A 41 -12.56 6.74 -1.10
N ALA A 42 -13.33 7.41 -1.93
CA ALA A 42 -14.68 7.00 -2.32
C ALA A 42 -14.93 7.37 -3.80
N ASP A 43 -15.85 6.67 -4.45
CA ASP A 43 -16.14 6.87 -5.88
C ASP A 43 -16.87 8.20 -6.15
N TRP A 44 -17.60 8.75 -5.18
CA TRP A 44 -18.29 10.05 -5.25
C TRP A 44 -17.38 11.26 -4.96
N CYS A 45 -16.13 11.05 -4.55
CA CYS A 45 -15.19 12.10 -4.18
C CYS A 45 -14.28 12.44 -5.37
N PRO A 46 -14.40 13.63 -6.01
CA PRO A 46 -13.63 13.98 -7.21
C PRO A 46 -12.12 13.90 -7.01
N ALA A 47 -11.61 14.43 -5.89
CA ALA A 47 -10.17 14.36 -5.57
C ALA A 47 -9.69 12.91 -5.34
N CYS A 48 -10.55 12.01 -4.83
CA CYS A 48 -10.24 10.60 -4.68
C CYS A 48 -10.11 9.91 -6.04
N VAL A 49 -11.02 10.23 -6.96
CA VAL A 49 -11.02 9.72 -8.33
C VAL A 49 -9.76 10.20 -9.08
N GLU A 50 -9.40 11.47 -8.94
CA GLU A 50 -8.16 12.02 -9.50
C GLU A 50 -6.93 11.31 -8.95
N MET A 51 -6.83 11.17 -7.62
CA MET A 51 -5.74 10.44 -6.98
C MET A 51 -5.59 9.02 -7.53
N LYS A 52 -6.69 8.27 -7.59
CA LYS A 52 -6.70 6.88 -8.05
C LYS A 52 -6.34 6.75 -9.53
N ASN A 53 -6.89 7.61 -10.39
CA ASN A 53 -6.83 7.44 -11.85
C ASN A 53 -5.70 8.21 -12.53
N GLN A 54 -5.15 9.25 -11.89
CA GLN A 54 -4.11 10.10 -12.47
C GLN A 54 -2.82 10.09 -11.65
N VAL A 55 -2.90 10.35 -10.35
CA VAL A 55 -1.71 10.50 -9.50
C VAL A 55 -1.03 9.16 -9.26
N ILE A 56 -1.75 8.17 -8.75
CA ILE A 56 -1.21 6.85 -8.43
C ILE A 56 -0.61 6.14 -9.64
N PRO A 57 -1.22 6.13 -10.84
CA PRO A 57 -0.60 5.54 -12.03
C PRO A 57 0.74 6.22 -12.41
N GLN A 58 0.87 7.54 -12.19
CA GLN A 58 2.13 8.24 -12.44
C GLN A 58 3.21 7.86 -11.41
N VAL A 59 2.86 7.76 -10.14
CA VAL A 59 3.75 7.26 -9.09
C VAL A 59 4.19 5.80 -9.38
N GLN A 60 3.28 4.98 -9.90
CA GLN A 60 3.56 3.62 -10.33
C GLN A 60 4.57 3.58 -11.50
N ARG A 61 4.41 4.45 -12.52
CA ARG A 61 5.37 4.57 -13.62
C ARG A 61 6.77 4.98 -13.17
N ARG A 62 6.89 5.74 -12.08
CA ARG A 62 8.17 6.06 -11.42
C ARG A 62 8.78 4.86 -10.67
N GLY A 63 8.10 3.72 -10.62
CA GLY A 63 8.57 2.50 -9.97
C GLY A 63 8.47 2.49 -8.44
N LEU A 64 7.90 3.52 -7.82
CA LEU A 64 7.86 3.66 -6.36
C LEU A 64 6.92 2.64 -5.70
N LEU A 65 5.79 2.32 -6.34
CA LEU A 65 4.85 1.34 -5.79
C LEU A 65 5.39 -0.10 -5.77
N ARG A 66 6.45 -0.40 -6.53
CA ARG A 66 7.14 -1.70 -6.45
C ARG A 66 8.01 -1.86 -5.20
N LYS A 67 8.34 -0.75 -4.54
CA LYS A 67 9.18 -0.72 -3.34
C LYS A 67 8.39 -0.84 -2.04
N VAL A 68 7.07 -0.77 -2.12
CA VAL A 68 6.13 -0.80 -0.99
C VAL A 68 5.00 -1.79 -1.26
N ALA A 69 4.33 -2.27 -0.22
CA ALA A 69 3.04 -2.93 -0.38
C ALA A 69 1.98 -1.84 -0.62
N PHE A 70 1.14 -1.99 -1.64
CA PHE A 70 0.16 -0.97 -2.01
C PHE A 70 -1.26 -1.50 -1.97
N ALA A 71 -2.17 -0.71 -1.40
CA ALA A 71 -3.59 -1.01 -1.38
C ALA A 71 -4.46 0.24 -1.63
N VAL A 72 -5.66 -0.01 -2.13
CA VAL A 72 -6.73 0.99 -2.24
C VAL A 72 -7.91 0.52 -1.40
N VAL A 73 -8.41 1.40 -0.54
CA VAL A 73 -9.60 1.17 0.28
C VAL A 73 -10.69 2.14 -0.14
N ASN A 74 -11.84 1.60 -0.57
CA ASN A 74 -13.01 2.38 -0.92
C ASN A 74 -14.00 2.39 0.26
N LEU A 75 -14.33 3.59 0.76
CA LEU A 75 -15.23 3.80 1.90
C LEU A 75 -16.65 3.26 1.65
N ASP A 76 -17.10 3.24 0.39
CA ASP A 76 -18.45 2.76 0.07
C ASP A 76 -18.57 1.24 0.23
N ARG A 77 -17.47 0.53 -0.05
CA ARG A 77 -17.39 -0.94 0.00
C ARG A 77 -16.83 -1.47 1.30
N GLN A 78 -15.88 -0.75 1.90
CA GLN A 78 -15.13 -1.15 3.10
C GLN A 78 -15.27 -0.09 4.20
N LYS A 79 -16.51 0.31 4.50
CA LYS A 79 -16.86 1.44 5.37
C LYS A 79 -16.18 1.38 6.74
N LYS A 80 -16.20 0.22 7.40
CA LYS A 80 -15.58 0.03 8.72
C LYS A 80 -14.07 0.23 8.64
N LEU A 81 -13.41 -0.49 7.74
CA LEU A 81 -11.97 -0.40 7.54
C LEU A 81 -11.52 1.02 7.16
N GLY A 82 -12.22 1.64 6.20
CA GLY A 82 -11.89 3.00 5.77
C GLY A 82 -12.01 4.03 6.89
N ARG A 83 -13.03 3.91 7.76
CA ARG A 83 -13.17 4.77 8.95
C ARG A 83 -12.06 4.54 9.97
N GLU A 84 -11.67 3.31 10.24
CA GLU A 84 -10.57 2.98 11.14
C GLU A 84 -9.24 3.54 10.62
N LEU A 85 -8.98 3.40 9.32
CA LEU A 85 -7.77 3.91 8.68
C LEU A 85 -7.70 5.44 8.69
N THR A 86 -8.79 6.12 8.38
CA THR A 86 -8.84 7.59 8.29
C THR A 86 -9.02 8.25 9.66
N GLY A 87 -9.50 7.49 10.66
CA GLY A 87 -9.94 8.05 11.94
C GLY A 87 -11.21 8.90 11.80
N GLY A 88 -12.04 8.64 10.78
CA GLY A 88 -13.22 9.44 10.44
C GLY A 88 -12.93 10.80 9.80
N GLY A 89 -11.67 11.08 9.49
CA GLY A 89 -11.24 12.34 8.87
C GLY A 89 -11.56 12.42 7.36
N PRO A 90 -11.27 13.57 6.74
CA PRO A 90 -11.57 13.83 5.33
C PRO A 90 -10.78 12.91 4.39
N ILE A 91 -11.31 12.71 3.19
CA ILE A 91 -10.70 11.93 2.12
C ILE A 91 -10.41 12.81 0.89
N PRO A 92 -9.48 12.40 0.01
CA PRO A 92 -8.64 11.20 0.09
C PRO A 92 -7.58 11.28 1.20
N GLN A 93 -7.10 10.12 1.65
CA GLN A 93 -5.89 10.02 2.48
C GLN A 93 -4.93 9.02 1.87
N VAL A 94 -3.64 9.39 1.81
CA VAL A 94 -2.55 8.45 1.53
C VAL A 94 -1.88 8.14 2.86
N ILE A 95 -1.97 6.91 3.30
CA ILE A 95 -1.50 6.48 4.61
C ILE A 95 -0.33 5.52 4.44
N MET A 96 0.76 5.80 5.12
CA MET A 96 1.92 4.91 5.17
C MET A 96 1.99 4.22 6.53
N PHE A 97 2.19 2.92 6.49
CA PHE A 97 2.50 2.09 7.65
C PHE A 97 3.91 1.54 7.53
N ARG A 98 4.67 1.65 8.61
CA ARG A 98 6.00 1.05 8.75
C ARG A 98 6.06 0.24 10.04
N LYS A 99 6.70 -0.92 9.98
CA LYS A 99 6.97 -1.73 11.15
C LYS A 99 8.36 -1.39 11.68
N THR A 100 8.43 -0.98 12.96
CA THR A 100 9.68 -0.67 13.66
C THR A 100 9.86 -1.62 14.84
N SER A 101 11.01 -1.58 15.51
CA SER A 101 11.27 -2.30 16.76
C SER A 101 10.21 -2.01 17.83
N ASP A 102 9.80 -0.76 17.92
CA ASP A 102 8.86 -0.26 18.94
C ASP A 102 7.39 -0.44 18.54
N GLY A 103 7.12 -1.11 17.41
CA GLY A 103 5.79 -1.34 16.90
C GLY A 103 5.49 -0.63 15.57
N TRP A 104 4.24 -0.34 15.34
CA TRP A 104 3.78 0.25 14.09
C TRP A 104 3.87 1.79 14.12
N ARG A 105 4.43 2.36 13.08
CA ARG A 105 4.43 3.82 12.83
C ARG A 105 3.54 4.14 11.64
N ARG A 106 2.76 5.21 11.78
CA ARG A 106 1.84 5.69 10.74
C ARG A 106 2.13 7.15 10.42
N ARG A 107 2.18 7.46 9.12
CA ARG A 107 2.19 8.83 8.57
C ARG A 107 1.06 8.95 7.55
N LYS A 108 0.55 10.15 7.31
CA LYS A 108 -0.50 10.37 6.32
C LYS A 108 -0.39 11.71 5.61
N LEU A 109 -0.83 11.74 4.35
CA LEU A 109 -1.20 12.92 3.59
C LEU A 109 -2.71 12.97 3.50
N ILE A 110 -3.30 14.16 3.66
CA ILE A 110 -4.75 14.37 3.66
C ILE A 110 -5.12 15.29 2.51
N GLY A 111 -6.19 14.97 1.78
CA GLY A 111 -6.66 15.70 0.62
C GLY A 111 -5.98 15.27 -0.68
N GLY A 112 -6.37 15.90 -1.78
CA GLY A 112 -5.74 15.70 -3.09
C GLY A 112 -4.26 16.09 -3.05
N GLN A 113 -3.41 15.25 -3.62
CA GLN A 113 -1.97 15.43 -3.62
C GLN A 113 -1.41 15.39 -5.04
N SER A 114 -0.34 16.13 -5.27
CA SER A 114 0.41 16.03 -6.52
C SER A 114 1.21 14.73 -6.60
N VAL A 115 1.57 14.34 -7.83
CA VAL A 115 2.48 13.19 -8.07
C VAL A 115 3.79 13.36 -7.31
N GLN A 116 4.32 14.58 -7.27
CA GLN A 116 5.57 14.87 -6.58
C GLN A 116 5.42 14.70 -5.07
N ALA A 117 4.35 15.23 -4.48
CA ALA A 117 4.10 15.11 -3.03
C ALA A 117 3.98 13.64 -2.60
N VAL A 118 3.24 12.82 -3.36
CA VAL A 118 3.12 11.38 -3.08
C VAL A 118 4.45 10.66 -3.26
N SER A 119 5.20 10.99 -4.33
CA SER A 119 6.52 10.39 -4.58
C SER A 119 7.48 10.66 -3.43
N THR A 120 7.64 11.94 -3.04
CA THR A 120 8.49 12.35 -1.91
C THR A 120 8.08 11.67 -0.61
N PHE A 121 6.77 11.61 -0.33
CA PHE A 121 6.24 10.94 0.86
C PHE A 121 6.63 9.45 0.93
N ILE A 122 6.58 8.75 -0.21
CA ILE A 122 6.98 7.34 -0.31
C ILE A 122 8.48 7.20 -0.14
N GLU A 123 9.28 8.02 -0.81
CA GLU A 123 10.75 7.98 -0.75
C GLU A 123 11.26 8.24 0.66
N GLU A 124 10.77 9.28 1.33
CA GLU A 124 11.08 9.57 2.74
C GLU A 124 10.70 8.39 3.65
N GLY A 125 9.53 7.79 3.44
CA GLY A 125 9.08 6.66 4.23
C GLY A 125 9.97 5.43 4.06
N ILE A 126 10.43 5.15 2.84
CA ILE A 126 11.39 4.07 2.55
C ILE A 126 12.74 4.35 3.22
N GLN A 127 13.20 5.61 3.17
CA GLN A 127 14.46 6.00 3.80
C GLN A 127 14.40 5.82 5.32
N LEU A 128 13.35 6.32 5.96
CA LEU A 128 13.11 6.15 7.40
C LEU A 128 13.02 4.67 7.81
N ASP A 129 12.44 3.83 6.95
CA ASP A 129 12.36 2.38 7.20
C ASP A 129 13.75 1.73 7.17
N ARG A 130 14.60 2.13 6.24
CA ARG A 130 15.98 1.65 6.14
C ARG A 130 16.84 2.08 7.34
N GLU A 131 16.70 3.32 7.78
CA GLU A 131 17.43 3.86 8.94
C GLU A 131 17.04 3.13 10.22
N THR A 132 15.75 2.90 10.44
CA THR A 132 15.25 2.14 11.60
C THR A 132 15.79 0.71 11.60
N LYS A 133 15.86 0.06 10.44
CA LYS A 133 16.41 -1.32 10.34
C LYS A 133 17.91 -1.40 10.52
N LYS A 134 18.65 -0.33 10.19
CA LYS A 134 20.11 -0.27 10.43
C LYS A 134 20.46 -0.06 11.90
N SER A 135 19.63 0.69 12.63
CA SER A 135 19.84 0.94 14.05
C SER A 135 19.47 -0.25 14.96
N ASP A 136 18.83 -1.30 14.41
CA ASP A 136 18.40 -2.50 15.14
C ASP A 136 18.99 -3.79 14.50
N PRO A 137 20.28 -4.06 14.62
CA PRO A 137 20.92 -5.22 13.96
C PRO A 137 20.47 -6.58 14.53
N ASP A 138 19.80 -6.64 15.68
CA ASP A 138 19.57 -7.88 16.43
C ASP A 138 18.17 -8.51 16.28
N LYS A 139 17.25 -7.96 15.46
CA LYS A 139 15.87 -8.46 15.35
C LYS A 139 15.49 -9.12 14.03
N ASN A 140 16.46 -9.62 13.28
CA ASN A 140 16.14 -10.39 12.06
C ASN A 140 15.87 -11.87 12.33
N ALA A 141 15.70 -12.29 13.58
CA ALA A 141 15.60 -13.69 13.97
C ALA A 141 14.53 -13.95 15.05
N LYS A 142 13.24 -13.66 14.81
CA LYS A 142 12.17 -14.45 15.47
C LYS A 142 10.81 -14.29 14.79
N PRO A 143 10.16 -15.39 14.38
CA PRO A 143 8.78 -15.32 13.88
C PRO A 143 7.84 -14.89 14.99
N ALA A 144 6.87 -14.04 14.64
CA ALA A 144 5.84 -13.57 15.55
C ALA A 144 5.06 -14.74 16.21
N PRO A 145 4.71 -14.63 17.49
CA PRO A 145 3.91 -15.67 18.17
C PRO A 145 2.54 -15.79 17.52
N LYS A 146 2.11 -17.04 17.31
CA LYS A 146 0.79 -17.37 16.78
C LYS A 146 -0.29 -16.80 17.70
N PRO A 147 -1.42 -16.26 17.16
CA PRO A 147 -2.54 -15.84 17.98
C PRO A 147 -3.08 -17.04 18.76
N LYS A 148 -3.22 -16.88 20.09
CA LYS A 148 -3.87 -17.86 20.94
C LYS A 148 -5.33 -17.98 20.50
N LYS A 149 -5.77 -19.19 20.17
CA LYS A 149 -7.19 -19.50 19.99
C LYS A 149 -7.92 -19.11 21.27
N ALA A 150 -8.90 -18.20 21.11
CA ALA A 150 -9.89 -17.99 22.17
C ALA A 150 -10.74 -19.27 22.30
N ALA A 151 -10.86 -19.76 23.53
CA ALA A 151 -11.76 -20.83 23.89
C ALA A 151 -13.21 -20.33 23.87
#